data_c2fd5548750ce5b74578fc77a521b3b1
#
_entry.id   c2fd5548750ce5b74578fc77a521b3b1
#
_cell.length_a   1.000
_cell.length_b   1.000
_cell.length_c   1.000
_cell.angle_alpha   90.00
_cell.angle_beta   90.00
_cell.angle_gamma   90.00
#
_symmetry.space_group_name_H-M   'P 1'
#
loop_
_entity.id
_entity.type
_entity.pdbx_description
1 polymer ?
#
loop_
_entity_poly.entity_id
_entity_poly.type
_entity_poly.pdbx_seq_one_letter_code
_entity_poly.pdbx_strand_id
1 'polypeptide(L)'
;MSASTPATTTANLLYLTEPEGGVRAYQHINADPITGERKKNYGGVNKDVVVENLRGKEDSVTLDTAGFQYFKHTSKHISFANDEEVYQEYYPESINLIKSLTGASRVVLFDHSK
;
A
#
# COMPACT_ATOMS: atom_id res chain seq x y z
N MET A 1 -10.26 -32.65 10.80
CA MET A 1 -9.27 -31.76 11.46
C MET A 1 -9.02 -30.55 10.59
N SER A 2 -9.31 -29.37 11.09
CA SER A 2 -8.90 -28.16 10.40
C SER A 2 -7.40 -27.95 10.60
N ALA A 3 -6.67 -27.78 9.50
CA ALA A 3 -5.28 -27.39 9.58
C ALA A 3 -5.18 -26.01 10.27
N SER A 4 -4.33 -25.86 11.29
CA SER A 4 -4.06 -24.57 11.90
C SER A 4 -3.31 -23.67 10.91
N THR A 5 -3.76 -22.43 10.77
CA THR A 5 -3.03 -21.43 9.97
C THR A 5 -1.69 -21.15 10.65
N PRO A 6 -0.56 -21.21 9.92
CA PRO A 6 0.75 -20.94 10.53
C PRO A 6 0.83 -19.51 11.05
N ALA A 7 1.57 -19.31 12.15
CA ALA A 7 1.79 -18.01 12.76
C ALA A 7 2.65 -17.08 11.89
N THR A 8 3.55 -17.65 11.10
CA THR A 8 4.45 -16.91 10.19
C THR A 8 4.62 -17.66 8.89
N THR A 9 5.06 -16.93 7.88
CA THR A 9 5.54 -17.49 6.61
C THR A 9 6.76 -16.70 6.16
N THR A 10 7.54 -17.28 5.24
CA THR A 10 8.66 -16.58 4.62
C THR A 10 8.26 -16.10 3.24
N ALA A 11 8.58 -14.86 2.92
CA ALA A 11 8.36 -14.27 1.61
C ALA A 11 9.65 -13.66 1.08
N ASN A 12 9.87 -13.77 -0.23
CA ASN A 12 10.97 -13.09 -0.91
C ASN A 12 10.48 -11.73 -1.39
N LEU A 13 11.02 -10.66 -0.83
CA LEU A 13 10.63 -9.27 -1.13
C LEU A 13 11.79 -8.53 -1.76
N LEU A 14 11.47 -7.65 -2.71
CA LEU A 14 12.43 -6.79 -3.38
C LEU A 14 12.62 -5.49 -2.58
N TYR A 15 13.85 -5.24 -2.16
CA TYR A 15 14.26 -4.03 -1.45
C TYR A 15 15.14 -3.16 -2.33
N LEU A 16 15.11 -1.87 -2.11
CA LEU A 16 16.02 -0.94 -2.74
C LEU A 16 17.44 -1.14 -2.23
N THR A 17 18.41 -1.15 -3.15
CA THR A 17 19.83 -1.03 -2.80
C THR A 17 20.22 0.44 -2.80
N GLU A 18 20.96 0.86 -1.76
CA GLU A 18 21.46 2.22 -1.67
C GLU A 18 22.38 2.55 -2.85
N PRO A 19 22.30 3.76 -3.40
CA PRO A 19 23.26 4.21 -4.40
C PRO A 19 24.68 4.26 -3.86
N GLU A 20 25.67 4.05 -4.74
CA GLU A 20 27.08 4.18 -4.36
C GLU A 20 27.40 5.59 -3.84
N GLY A 21 28.34 5.68 -2.88
CA GLY A 21 28.82 6.94 -2.35
C GLY A 21 27.88 7.67 -1.39
N GLY A 22 26.81 7.00 -0.92
CA GLY A 22 25.88 7.57 0.07
C GLY A 22 25.00 8.70 -0.48
N VAL A 23 24.86 8.81 -1.79
CA VAL A 23 23.99 9.81 -2.42
C VAL A 23 22.51 9.39 -2.28
N ARG A 24 21.63 10.36 -2.30
CA ARG A 24 20.19 10.11 -2.21
C ARG A 24 19.67 9.33 -3.42
N ALA A 25 18.85 8.32 -3.19
CA ALA A 25 18.17 7.60 -4.24
C ALA A 25 17.17 8.50 -4.99
N TYR A 26 17.16 8.39 -6.32
CA TYR A 26 16.20 9.11 -7.15
C TYR A 26 15.70 8.26 -8.32
N GLN A 27 14.54 8.62 -8.83
CA GLN A 27 14.01 8.14 -10.10
C GLN A 27 13.34 9.30 -10.84
N HIS A 28 13.57 9.40 -12.14
CA HIS A 28 12.93 10.43 -12.97
C HIS A 28 11.43 10.16 -13.08
N ILE A 29 10.64 11.22 -12.98
CA ILE A 29 9.18 11.14 -13.14
C ILE A 29 8.81 10.76 -14.58
N ASN A 30 9.51 11.39 -15.55
CA ASN A 30 9.25 11.13 -16.97
C ASN A 30 10.11 9.99 -17.48
N ALA A 31 9.52 9.15 -18.33
CA ALA A 31 10.23 8.13 -19.06
C ALA A 31 11.01 8.76 -20.22
N ASP A 32 12.11 8.12 -20.58
CA ASP A 32 12.85 8.44 -21.82
C ASP A 32 11.94 8.20 -23.02
N PRO A 33 11.75 9.17 -23.91
CA PRO A 33 10.82 9.05 -25.05
C PRO A 33 11.25 8.01 -26.07
N ILE A 34 12.51 7.59 -26.08
CA ILE A 34 13.05 6.59 -27.01
C ILE A 34 13.00 5.20 -26.40
N THR A 35 13.50 5.02 -25.17
CA THR A 35 13.62 3.71 -24.50
C THR A 35 12.42 3.33 -23.65
N GLY A 36 11.60 4.30 -23.24
CA GLY A 36 10.50 4.11 -22.31
C GLY A 36 10.94 3.90 -20.86
N GLU A 37 12.23 3.95 -20.59
CA GLU A 37 12.77 3.73 -19.25
C GLU A 37 12.81 5.02 -18.43
N ARG A 38 12.61 4.88 -17.13
CA ARG A 38 12.80 5.98 -16.17
C ARG A 38 14.18 5.85 -15.54
N LYS A 39 15.04 6.83 -15.79
CA LYS A 39 16.38 6.86 -15.20
C LYS A 39 16.31 6.85 -13.69
N LYS A 40 17.11 6.00 -13.07
CA LYS A 40 17.27 5.87 -11.61
C LYS A 40 18.72 5.55 -11.26
N ASN A 41 19.13 5.88 -10.04
CA ASN A 41 20.47 5.63 -9.54
C ASN A 41 20.54 4.50 -8.50
N TYR A 42 19.51 3.71 -8.38
CA TYR A 42 19.43 2.59 -7.45
C TYR A 42 19.06 1.30 -8.14
N GLY A 43 19.40 0.19 -7.51
CA GLY A 43 18.95 -1.14 -7.94
C GLY A 43 18.00 -1.77 -6.94
N GLY A 44 17.81 -3.07 -7.07
CA GLY A 44 16.99 -3.87 -6.17
C GLY A 44 17.75 -5.09 -5.69
N VAL A 45 17.45 -5.53 -4.48
CA VAL A 45 17.93 -6.78 -3.90
C VAL A 45 16.78 -7.55 -3.28
N ASN A 46 16.70 -8.82 -3.61
CA ASN A 46 15.71 -9.72 -3.01
C ASN A 46 16.20 -10.19 -1.64
N LYS A 47 15.31 -10.15 -0.66
CA LYS A 47 15.56 -10.66 0.69
C LYS A 47 14.43 -11.55 1.15
N ASP A 48 14.78 -12.65 1.79
CA ASP A 48 13.81 -13.48 2.47
C ASP A 48 13.48 -12.87 3.82
N VAL A 49 12.20 -12.58 4.04
CA VAL A 49 11.71 -11.99 5.28
C VAL A 49 10.63 -12.86 5.90
N VAL A 50 10.57 -12.83 7.21
CA VAL A 50 9.51 -13.49 7.95
C VAL A 50 8.30 -12.57 8.01
N VAL A 51 7.16 -13.07 7.53
CA VAL A 51 5.89 -12.35 7.54
C VAL A 51 4.98 -12.95 8.61
N GLU A 52 4.53 -12.12 9.53
CA GLU A 52 3.66 -12.53 10.61
C GLU A 52 2.20 -12.60 10.15
N ASN A 53 1.49 -13.63 10.60
CA ASN A 53 0.06 -13.76 10.39
C ASN A 53 -0.71 -12.99 11.48
N LEU A 54 -1.38 -11.93 11.09
CA LEU A 54 -2.16 -11.09 12.02
C LEU A 54 -3.63 -11.48 12.13
N ARG A 55 -4.06 -12.54 11.46
CA ARG A 55 -5.45 -13.02 11.59
C ARG A 55 -5.75 -13.46 13.01
N GLY A 56 -6.84 -12.95 13.57
CA GLY A 56 -7.22 -13.17 14.97
C GLY A 56 -6.54 -12.27 15.99
N LYS A 57 -5.59 -11.44 15.57
CA LYS A 57 -4.90 -10.43 16.40
C LYS A 57 -4.74 -9.08 15.69
N GLU A 58 -5.75 -8.74 14.90
CA GLU A 58 -5.78 -7.48 14.14
C GLU A 58 -5.69 -6.25 15.03
N ASP A 59 -6.22 -6.33 16.25
CA ASP A 59 -6.19 -5.23 17.23
C ASP A 59 -4.81 -5.00 17.86
N SER A 60 -3.85 -5.89 17.59
CA SER A 60 -2.48 -5.74 18.12
C SER A 60 -1.66 -4.67 17.40
N VAL A 61 -2.13 -4.18 16.25
CA VAL A 61 -1.47 -3.15 15.44
C VAL A 61 -2.35 -1.91 15.31
N THR A 62 -1.75 -0.75 15.53
CA THR A 62 -2.41 0.55 15.37
C THR A 62 -1.55 1.48 14.53
N LEU A 63 -2.15 2.55 14.00
CA LEU A 63 -1.41 3.56 13.24
C LEU A 63 -0.22 4.11 14.03
N ASP A 64 -0.41 4.34 15.32
CA ASP A 64 0.65 4.91 16.18
C ASP A 64 1.75 3.91 16.53
N THR A 65 1.43 2.63 16.67
CA THR A 65 2.38 1.60 17.10
C THR A 65 3.09 0.90 15.95
N ALA A 66 2.42 0.74 14.81
CA ALA A 66 2.91 -0.06 13.67
C ALA A 66 2.91 0.69 12.33
N GLY A 67 2.28 1.86 12.25
CA GLY A 67 2.14 2.61 11.01
C GLY A 67 1.02 2.11 10.10
N PHE A 68 0.27 1.11 10.54
CA PHE A 68 -0.93 0.60 9.85
C PHE A 68 -1.93 0.07 10.85
N GLN A 69 -3.18 -0.06 10.41
CA GLN A 69 -4.26 -0.55 11.26
C GLN A 69 -5.37 -1.17 10.42
N TYR A 70 -6.05 -2.18 10.96
CA TYR A 70 -7.20 -2.82 10.34
C TYR A 70 -8.50 -2.22 10.83
N PHE A 71 -9.42 -2.00 9.91
CA PHE A 71 -10.79 -1.57 10.21
C PHE A 71 -11.78 -2.42 9.44
N LYS A 72 -12.95 -2.66 10.04
CA LYS A 72 -14.08 -3.26 9.33
C LYS A 72 -15.00 -2.16 8.84
N HIS A 73 -15.26 -2.17 7.54
CA HIS A 73 -16.16 -1.23 6.90
C HIS A 73 -16.92 -1.91 5.78
N THR A 74 -18.22 -1.80 5.79
CA THR A 74 -19.06 -2.27 4.69
C THR A 74 -19.20 -1.14 3.68
N SER A 75 -18.63 -1.30 2.49
CA SER A 75 -18.73 -0.30 1.43
C SER A 75 -20.15 -0.19 0.91
N LYS A 76 -20.61 1.03 0.70
CA LYS A 76 -21.89 1.30 0.04
C LYS A 76 -21.76 1.16 -1.47
N HIS A 77 -20.63 1.58 -2.02
CA HIS A 77 -20.33 1.40 -3.43
C HIS A 77 -19.80 -0.02 -3.67
N ILE A 78 -20.46 -0.78 -4.52
CA ILE A 78 -20.18 -2.20 -4.73
C ILE A 78 -19.83 -2.58 -6.17
N SER A 79 -20.01 -1.65 -7.12
CA SER A 79 -19.71 -1.86 -8.53
C SER A 79 -18.55 -1.00 -8.98
N PHE A 80 -17.50 -1.62 -9.53
CA PHE A 80 -16.27 -0.94 -9.95
C PHE A 80 -16.04 -1.03 -11.46
N ALA A 81 -17.08 -1.33 -12.23
CA ALA A 81 -17.01 -1.46 -13.69
C ALA A 81 -16.95 -0.10 -14.40
N ASN A 82 -17.49 0.95 -13.79
CA ASN A 82 -17.57 2.30 -14.34
C ASN A 82 -16.72 3.26 -13.52
N ASP A 83 -15.69 3.85 -14.16
CA ASP A 83 -14.77 4.77 -13.49
C ASP A 83 -15.45 6.05 -13.00
N GLU A 84 -16.43 6.57 -13.74
CA GLU A 84 -17.17 7.76 -13.34
C GLU A 84 -17.89 7.55 -12.00
N GLU A 85 -18.55 6.41 -11.83
CA GLU A 85 -19.21 6.06 -10.56
C GLU A 85 -18.19 5.89 -9.42
N VAL A 86 -17.01 5.35 -9.70
CA VAL A 86 -15.93 5.24 -8.72
C VAL A 86 -15.50 6.63 -8.23
N TYR A 87 -15.32 7.59 -9.13
CA TYR A 87 -14.95 8.96 -8.77
C TYR A 87 -16.07 9.70 -8.02
N GLN A 88 -17.32 9.49 -8.41
CA GLN A 88 -18.45 10.22 -7.83
C GLN A 88 -18.94 9.63 -6.51
N GLU A 89 -18.84 8.31 -6.32
CA GLU A 89 -19.41 7.60 -5.16
C GLU A 89 -18.35 7.01 -4.24
N TYR A 90 -17.40 6.25 -4.77
CA TYR A 90 -16.42 5.54 -3.95
C TYR A 90 -15.33 6.45 -3.39
N TYR A 91 -14.88 7.44 -4.15
CA TYR A 91 -13.88 8.40 -3.68
C TYR A 91 -14.38 9.22 -2.48
N PRO A 92 -15.58 9.83 -2.52
CA PRO A 92 -16.12 10.50 -1.34
C PRO A 92 -16.33 9.58 -0.14
N GLU A 93 -16.78 8.35 -0.36
CA GLU A 93 -16.93 7.35 0.70
C GLU A 93 -15.58 7.03 1.36
N SER A 94 -14.54 6.80 0.56
CA SER A 94 -13.19 6.51 1.05
C SER A 94 -12.58 7.70 1.81
N ILE A 95 -12.76 8.91 1.31
CA ILE A 95 -12.30 10.15 1.96
C ILE A 95 -12.97 10.31 3.32
N ASN A 96 -14.28 10.16 3.39
CA ASN A 96 -15.04 10.28 4.65
C ASN A 96 -14.65 9.19 5.65
N LEU A 97 -14.44 7.96 5.18
CA LEU A 97 -13.99 6.86 6.02
C LEU A 97 -12.64 7.18 6.65
N ILE A 98 -11.65 7.57 5.84
CA ILE A 98 -10.30 7.90 6.33
C ILE A 98 -10.34 9.06 7.31
N LYS A 99 -11.10 10.12 7.02
CA LYS A 99 -11.26 11.24 7.94
C LYS A 99 -11.86 10.82 9.27
N SER A 100 -12.89 9.99 9.26
CA SER A 100 -13.55 9.51 10.48
C SER A 100 -12.65 8.63 11.34
N LEU A 101 -11.79 7.82 10.72
CA LEU A 101 -10.91 6.89 11.41
C LEU A 101 -9.63 7.53 11.92
N THR A 102 -9.12 8.55 11.24
CA THR A 102 -7.80 9.15 11.53
C THR A 102 -7.87 10.56 12.11
N GLY A 103 -9.01 11.25 11.97
CA GLY A 103 -9.13 12.66 12.32
C GLY A 103 -8.44 13.59 11.33
N ALA A 104 -8.05 13.11 10.15
CA ALA A 104 -7.41 13.92 9.13
C ALA A 104 -8.32 15.06 8.67
N SER A 105 -7.79 16.26 8.57
CA SER A 105 -8.53 17.43 8.07
C SER A 105 -8.70 17.41 6.56
N ARG A 106 -7.75 16.78 5.85
CA ARG A 106 -7.76 16.67 4.39
C ARG A 106 -7.28 15.30 3.96
N VAL A 107 -7.99 14.69 3.00
CA VAL A 107 -7.63 13.45 2.33
C VAL A 107 -7.71 13.69 0.83
N VAL A 108 -6.65 13.33 0.11
CA VAL A 108 -6.57 13.46 -1.35
C VAL A 108 -6.35 12.08 -1.94
N LEU A 109 -7.28 11.64 -2.78
CA LEU A 109 -7.12 10.43 -3.59
C LEU A 109 -6.59 10.86 -4.97
N PHE A 110 -5.50 10.27 -5.39
CA PHE A 110 -4.84 10.62 -6.65
C PHE A 110 -4.91 9.51 -7.70
N ASP A 111 -5.21 8.28 -7.30
CA ASP A 111 -5.32 7.15 -8.22
C ASP A 111 -6.02 5.96 -7.56
N HIS A 112 -6.47 5.01 -8.38
CA HIS A 112 -6.96 3.70 -7.94
C HIS A 112 -6.57 2.63 -8.96
N SER A 113 -6.49 1.38 -8.50
CA SER A 113 -6.29 0.21 -9.35
C SER A 113 -7.50 -0.72 -9.28
N LYS A 114 -7.77 -1.41 -10.38
CA LYS A 114 -8.83 -2.42 -10.48
C LYS A 114 -8.24 -3.82 -10.48
#